data_933b26bed764efe5bc494e218fe374dc
#
_entry.id   933b26bed764efe5bc494e218fe374dc
#
_cell.length_a   1.000
_cell.length_b   1.000
_cell.length_c   1.000
_cell.angle_alpha   90.00
_cell.angle_beta   90.00
_cell.angle_gamma   90.00
#
_symmetry.space_group_name_H-M   'P 1'
#
loop_
_entity.id
_entity.type
_entity.pdbx_description
1 polymer ?
#
loop_
_entity_poly.entity_id
_entity_poly.type
_entity_poly.pdbx_seq_one_letter_code
_entity_poly.pdbx_strand_id
1 'polypeptide(L)'
;ASLTELTISGEIVKVKLCYFTKHEILKSLKEAYLYKFFGVKSKLEVSELIQSSDIVFDINEGDSFSDIYGSRRIIRHFTDSKLILSWTKPLVFLPQTLGPFDSVIGKFLGAHILKRLHKLYVRDIKAFDFLDKIGVKKELSIDMAVYMNPQELSVEVKPNTVGINVSGLM
;
A
#
# COMPACT_ATOMS: atom_id res chain seq x y z
N ALA A 1 17.70 -7.25 -5.36
CA ALA A 1 16.94 -7.77 -4.23
C ALA A 1 17.89 -8.18 -3.11
N SER A 2 17.59 -7.85 -1.86
CA SER A 2 18.32 -8.30 -0.67
C SER A 2 17.44 -9.21 0.16
N LEU A 3 18.02 -10.26 0.74
CA LEU A 3 17.35 -11.10 1.71
C LEU A 3 17.57 -10.48 3.10
N THR A 4 16.49 -10.32 3.85
CA THR A 4 16.52 -9.83 5.24
C THR A 4 15.81 -10.87 6.10
N GLU A 5 16.35 -11.16 7.26
CA GLU A 5 15.73 -12.03 8.25
C GLU A 5 14.94 -11.16 9.23
N LEU A 6 13.68 -11.49 9.41
CA LEU A 6 12.79 -10.86 10.40
C LEU A 6 12.37 -11.91 11.41
N THR A 7 12.36 -11.56 12.68
CA THR A 7 11.80 -12.42 13.73
C THR A 7 10.34 -12.03 13.94
N ILE A 8 9.43 -12.94 13.64
CA ILE A 8 7.99 -12.75 13.81
C ILE A 8 7.48 -13.81 14.76
N SER A 9 6.93 -13.41 15.90
CA SER A 9 6.40 -14.33 16.94
C SER A 9 7.42 -15.40 17.40
N GLY A 10 8.72 -15.06 17.40
CA GLY A 10 9.81 -15.96 17.77
C GLY A 10 10.33 -16.84 16.63
N GLU A 11 9.74 -16.79 15.46
CA GLU A 11 10.21 -17.50 14.26
C GLU A 11 11.02 -16.58 13.35
N ILE A 12 12.09 -17.12 12.74
CA ILE A 12 12.90 -16.39 11.77
C ILE A 12 12.26 -16.55 10.39
N VAL A 13 11.76 -15.45 9.86
CA VAL A 13 11.16 -15.37 8.53
C VAL A 13 12.15 -14.69 7.57
N LYS A 14 12.47 -15.34 6.46
CA LYS A 14 13.30 -14.75 5.41
C LYS A 14 12.42 -13.90 4.48
N VAL A 15 12.69 -12.62 4.44
CA VAL A 15 11.96 -11.66 3.61
C VAL A 15 12.87 -11.16 2.49
N LYS A 16 12.38 -11.22 1.26
CA LYS A 16 13.07 -10.68 0.10
C LYS A 16 12.63 -9.23 -0.12
N LEU A 17 13.56 -8.29 0.05
CA LEU A 17 13.33 -6.89 -0.29
C LEU A 17 13.65 -6.66 -1.77
N CYS A 18 12.64 -6.21 -2.52
CA CYS A 18 12.76 -5.92 -3.94
C CYS A 18 12.40 -4.46 -4.20
N TYR A 19 13.23 -3.79 -4.98
CA TYR A 19 12.99 -2.42 -5.42
C TYR A 19 12.87 -2.42 -6.93
N PHE A 20 11.79 -1.83 -7.45
CA PHE A 20 11.51 -1.77 -8.87
C PHE A 20 11.52 -0.33 -9.37
N THR A 21 12.13 -0.14 -10.52
CA THR A 21 12.14 1.15 -11.20
C THR A 21 10.79 1.41 -11.88
N LYS A 22 10.47 2.68 -12.13
CA LYS A 22 9.27 3.04 -12.90
C LYS A 22 9.23 2.35 -14.28
N HIS A 23 10.39 2.15 -14.89
CA HIS A 23 10.49 1.49 -16.19
C HIS A 23 10.06 0.02 -16.08
N GLU A 24 10.53 -0.70 -15.08
CA GLU A 24 10.15 -2.11 -14.85
C GLU A 24 8.65 -2.24 -14.54
N ILE A 25 8.08 -1.33 -13.73
CA ILE A 25 6.65 -1.30 -13.43
C ILE A 25 5.83 -1.09 -14.71
N LEU A 26 6.18 -0.09 -15.53
CA LEU A 26 5.48 0.19 -16.78
C LEU A 26 5.62 -0.95 -17.79
N LYS A 27 6.81 -1.56 -17.87
CA LYS A 27 7.05 -2.73 -18.72
C LYS A 27 6.22 -3.93 -18.26
N SER A 28 6.17 -4.20 -16.95
CA SER A 28 5.34 -5.26 -16.38
C SER A 28 3.84 -5.04 -16.61
N LEU A 29 3.36 -3.79 -16.54
CA LEU A 29 1.98 -3.44 -16.92
C LEU A 29 1.68 -3.83 -18.37
N LYS A 30 2.55 -3.48 -19.30
CA LYS A 30 2.41 -3.86 -20.72
C LYS A 30 2.40 -5.38 -20.90
N GLU A 31 3.30 -6.07 -20.21
CA GLU A 31 3.38 -7.54 -20.26
C GLU A 31 2.15 -8.22 -19.65
N ALA A 32 1.53 -7.65 -18.61
CA ALA A 32 0.28 -8.15 -18.05
C ALA A 32 -0.85 -8.15 -19.09
N TYR A 33 -0.94 -7.12 -19.91
CA TYR A 33 -1.90 -7.08 -21.02
C TYR A 33 -1.57 -8.11 -22.11
N LEU A 34 -0.30 -8.26 -22.47
CA LEU A 34 0.13 -9.27 -23.45
C LEU A 34 -0.13 -10.69 -22.94
N TYR A 35 0.12 -10.95 -21.67
CA TYR A 35 -0.21 -12.21 -21.04
C TYR A 35 -1.72 -12.51 -21.09
N LYS A 36 -2.54 -11.52 -20.75
CA LYS A 36 -3.99 -11.67 -20.72
C LYS A 36 -4.59 -12.01 -22.09
N PHE A 37 -4.08 -11.42 -23.16
CA PHE A 37 -4.63 -11.59 -24.50
C PHE A 37 -3.94 -12.67 -25.33
N PHE A 38 -2.64 -12.91 -25.11
CA PHE A 38 -1.82 -13.78 -25.95
C PHE A 38 -1.10 -14.89 -25.17
N GLY A 39 -1.25 -14.96 -23.84
CA GLY A 39 -0.60 -15.99 -23.03
C GLY A 39 0.93 -15.85 -22.92
N VAL A 40 1.50 -14.72 -23.33
CA VAL A 40 2.96 -14.49 -23.32
C VAL A 40 3.45 -14.31 -21.89
N LYS A 41 4.24 -15.26 -21.39
CA LYS A 41 4.82 -15.19 -20.03
C LYS A 41 5.87 -14.08 -19.94
N SER A 42 5.83 -13.34 -18.85
CA SER A 42 6.86 -12.36 -18.50
C SER A 42 8.08 -13.04 -17.89
N LYS A 43 9.27 -12.44 -18.11
CA LYS A 43 10.54 -12.80 -17.46
C LYS A 43 11.04 -11.68 -16.52
N LEU A 44 10.21 -10.67 -16.26
CA LEU A 44 10.55 -9.62 -15.32
C LEU A 44 10.35 -10.12 -13.89
N GLU A 45 11.30 -9.86 -13.02
CA GLU A 45 11.25 -10.27 -11.60
C GLU A 45 9.97 -9.76 -10.93
N VAL A 46 9.58 -8.52 -11.15
CA VAL A 46 8.34 -7.95 -10.61
C VAL A 46 7.09 -8.70 -11.08
N SER A 47 7.06 -9.11 -12.35
CA SER A 47 5.93 -9.86 -12.90
C SER A 47 5.86 -11.27 -12.31
N GLU A 48 7.00 -11.93 -12.17
CA GLU A 48 7.11 -13.28 -11.61
C GLU A 48 6.69 -13.27 -10.13
N LEU A 49 7.13 -12.29 -9.35
CA LEU A 49 6.73 -12.13 -7.93
C LEU A 49 5.22 -11.93 -7.80
N ILE A 50 4.62 -11.06 -8.61
CA ILE A 50 3.17 -10.84 -8.56
C ILE A 50 2.43 -12.10 -8.99
N GLN A 51 2.86 -12.78 -10.05
CA GLN A 51 2.22 -14.01 -10.53
C GLN A 51 2.31 -15.17 -9.54
N SER A 52 3.41 -15.30 -8.81
CA SER A 52 3.60 -16.35 -7.80
C SER A 52 2.86 -16.06 -6.48
N SER A 53 2.40 -14.84 -6.26
CA SER A 53 1.66 -14.48 -5.06
C SER A 53 0.20 -14.92 -5.13
N ASP A 54 -0.36 -15.42 -4.03
CA ASP A 54 -1.79 -15.71 -3.91
C ASP A 54 -2.60 -14.44 -3.61
N ILE A 55 -2.00 -13.52 -2.85
CA ILE A 55 -2.58 -12.26 -2.41
C ILE A 55 -1.49 -11.20 -2.25
N VAL A 56 -1.81 -9.94 -2.49
CA VAL A 56 -0.91 -8.82 -2.29
C VAL A 56 -1.52 -7.86 -1.27
N PHE A 57 -0.74 -7.49 -0.27
CA PHE A 57 -1.12 -6.49 0.72
C PHE A 57 -0.41 -5.18 0.45
N ASP A 58 -1.12 -4.07 0.64
CA ASP A 58 -0.62 -2.72 0.48
C ASP A 58 -0.94 -1.90 1.73
N ILE A 59 0.06 -1.20 2.26
CA ILE A 59 -0.07 -0.34 3.43
C ILE A 59 0.15 1.15 3.10
N ASN A 60 0.69 1.46 1.92
CA ASN A 60 0.91 2.83 1.39
C ASN A 60 1.49 3.82 2.42
N GLU A 61 2.46 3.41 3.21
CA GLU A 61 3.07 4.22 4.27
C GLU A 61 2.05 4.80 5.28
N GLY A 62 0.84 4.24 5.34
CA GLY A 62 -0.22 4.57 6.29
C GLY A 62 -1.14 5.73 5.92
N ASP A 63 -0.72 6.73 5.14
CA ASP A 63 -1.52 7.92 4.82
C ASP A 63 -1.38 8.44 3.40
N SER A 64 -0.74 7.67 2.55
CA SER A 64 -0.27 8.16 1.25
C SER A 64 -1.26 8.01 0.11
N PHE A 65 -2.30 7.20 0.25
CA PHE A 65 -3.31 7.05 -0.80
C PHE A 65 -4.30 8.22 -0.80
N SER A 66 -3.75 9.39 -1.03
CA SER A 66 -4.48 10.66 -1.15
C SER A 66 -3.74 11.59 -2.09
N ASP A 67 -4.33 12.72 -2.46
CA ASP A 67 -3.66 13.75 -3.27
C ASP A 67 -3.20 14.97 -2.47
N ILE A 68 -3.26 14.90 -1.13
CA ILE A 68 -2.71 15.95 -0.24
C ILE A 68 -1.21 16.18 -0.44
N TYR A 69 -0.49 15.14 -0.85
CA TYR A 69 0.95 15.20 -1.17
C TYR A 69 1.23 15.49 -2.65
N GLY A 70 0.20 15.88 -3.40
CA GLY A 70 0.26 16.23 -4.80
C GLY A 70 0.03 15.08 -5.78
N SER A 71 -0.27 15.45 -7.03
CA SER A 71 -0.70 14.53 -8.09
C SER A 71 0.32 13.44 -8.42
N ARG A 72 1.62 13.70 -8.26
CA ARG A 72 2.66 12.70 -8.55
C ARG A 72 2.57 11.48 -7.64
N ARG A 73 2.20 11.69 -6.37
CA ARG A 73 2.11 10.61 -5.38
C ARG A 73 0.91 9.72 -5.66
N ILE A 74 -0.25 10.30 -5.89
CA ILE A 74 -1.45 9.53 -6.23
C ILE A 74 -1.30 8.76 -7.55
N ILE A 75 -0.63 9.33 -8.55
CA ILE A 75 -0.34 8.63 -9.83
C ILE A 75 0.59 7.44 -9.57
N ARG A 76 1.60 7.57 -8.72
CA ARG A 76 2.49 6.46 -8.37
C ARG A 76 1.69 5.32 -7.73
N HIS A 77 0.94 5.59 -6.67
CA HIS A 77 0.13 4.58 -5.99
C HIS A 77 -0.92 3.95 -6.90
N PHE A 78 -1.52 4.76 -7.78
CA PHE A 78 -2.40 4.24 -8.82
C PHE A 78 -1.67 3.26 -9.74
N THR A 79 -0.45 3.59 -10.18
CA THR A 79 0.33 2.74 -11.09
C THR A 79 0.71 1.43 -10.42
N ASP A 80 1.13 1.47 -9.17
CA ASP A 80 1.53 0.29 -8.40
C ASP A 80 0.32 -0.64 -8.16
N SER A 81 -0.81 -0.10 -7.71
CA SER A 81 -2.05 -0.86 -7.54
C SER A 81 -2.59 -1.41 -8.87
N LYS A 82 -2.52 -0.58 -9.93
CA LYS A 82 -2.96 -0.99 -11.27
C LYS A 82 -2.13 -2.15 -11.82
N LEU A 83 -0.84 -2.18 -11.53
CA LEU A 83 0.04 -3.28 -11.89
C LEU A 83 -0.46 -4.60 -11.31
N ILE A 84 -0.72 -4.65 -10.00
CA ILE A 84 -1.19 -5.85 -9.31
C ILE A 84 -2.54 -6.31 -9.88
N LEU A 85 -3.48 -5.38 -10.02
CA LEU A 85 -4.81 -5.66 -10.59
C LEU A 85 -4.74 -6.11 -12.07
N SER A 86 -3.74 -5.67 -12.83
CA SER A 86 -3.56 -6.09 -14.23
C SER A 86 -3.10 -7.54 -14.34
N TRP A 87 -2.39 -8.05 -13.34
CA TRP A 87 -2.05 -9.46 -13.20
C TRP A 87 -3.17 -10.29 -12.56
N THR A 88 -4.37 -9.72 -12.37
CA THR A 88 -5.56 -10.37 -11.78
C THR A 88 -5.35 -10.95 -10.38
N LYS A 89 -4.45 -10.36 -9.62
CA LYS A 89 -4.18 -10.80 -8.25
C LYS A 89 -5.07 -10.05 -7.25
N PRO A 90 -5.56 -10.74 -6.21
CA PRO A 90 -6.26 -10.09 -5.11
C PRO A 90 -5.36 -9.06 -4.44
N LEU A 91 -5.82 -7.80 -4.42
CA LEU A 91 -5.14 -6.71 -3.73
C LEU A 91 -5.97 -6.29 -2.51
N VAL A 92 -5.33 -6.30 -1.36
CA VAL A 92 -5.92 -5.89 -0.08
C VAL A 92 -5.19 -4.67 0.43
N PHE A 93 -5.93 -3.60 0.71
CA PHE A 93 -5.39 -2.46 1.43
C PHE A 93 -5.53 -2.70 2.93
N LEU A 94 -4.40 -2.74 3.62
CA LEU A 94 -4.33 -2.83 5.06
C LEU A 94 -4.79 -1.51 5.71
N PRO A 95 -5.10 -1.50 7.01
CA PRO A 95 -5.60 -0.32 7.70
C PRO A 95 -4.73 0.91 7.50
N GLN A 96 -5.26 1.88 6.78
CA GLN A 96 -4.59 3.12 6.40
C GLN A 96 -5.59 4.26 6.23
N THR A 97 -5.11 5.49 6.19
CA THR A 97 -5.91 6.67 5.85
C THR A 97 -6.00 6.82 4.33
N LEU A 98 -7.22 7.00 3.84
CA LEU A 98 -7.52 7.08 2.41
C LEU A 98 -8.28 8.37 2.11
N GLY A 99 -7.77 9.11 1.14
CA GLY A 99 -8.30 10.43 0.83
C GLY A 99 -7.96 11.48 1.92
N PRO A 100 -8.57 12.67 1.87
CA PRO A 100 -9.50 13.08 0.81
C PRO A 100 -8.82 13.10 -0.56
N PHE A 101 -9.63 13.08 -1.63
CA PHE A 101 -9.18 13.34 -2.99
C PHE A 101 -9.82 14.66 -3.43
N ASP A 102 -9.05 15.72 -3.44
CA ASP A 102 -9.55 17.07 -3.75
C ASP A 102 -9.51 17.34 -5.26
N SER A 103 -8.47 16.86 -5.93
CA SER A 103 -8.34 17.00 -7.38
C SER A 103 -9.26 16.06 -8.15
N VAL A 104 -9.68 16.47 -9.35
CA VAL A 104 -10.47 15.64 -10.28
C VAL A 104 -9.71 14.34 -10.61
N ILE A 105 -8.39 14.45 -10.82
CA ILE A 105 -7.52 13.32 -11.11
C ILE A 105 -7.47 12.36 -9.92
N GLY A 106 -7.29 12.87 -8.70
CA GLY A 106 -7.27 12.08 -7.48
C GLY A 106 -8.58 11.31 -7.27
N LYS A 107 -9.72 11.99 -7.44
CA LYS A 107 -11.05 11.37 -7.36
C LYS A 107 -11.22 10.23 -8.36
N PHE A 108 -10.83 10.45 -9.62
CA PHE A 108 -10.96 9.44 -10.66
C PHE A 108 -10.03 8.24 -10.42
N LEU A 109 -8.73 8.50 -10.19
CA LEU A 109 -7.73 7.45 -9.98
C LEU A 109 -8.00 6.67 -8.68
N GLY A 110 -8.32 7.38 -7.59
CA GLY A 110 -8.66 6.77 -6.31
C GLY A 110 -9.88 5.86 -6.43
N ALA A 111 -11.00 6.37 -6.93
CA ALA A 111 -12.22 5.57 -7.11
C ALA A 111 -12.00 4.37 -8.04
N HIS A 112 -11.17 4.51 -9.09
CA HIS A 112 -10.87 3.43 -10.02
C HIS A 112 -10.17 2.25 -9.34
N ILE A 113 -9.23 2.50 -8.43
CA ILE A 113 -8.53 1.44 -7.68
C ILE A 113 -9.42 0.91 -6.56
N LEU A 114 -9.94 1.79 -5.70
CA LEU A 114 -10.65 1.41 -4.49
C LEU A 114 -11.88 0.51 -4.75
N LYS A 115 -12.57 0.71 -5.86
CA LYS A 115 -13.69 -0.15 -6.29
C LYS A 115 -13.28 -1.54 -6.82
N ARG A 116 -12.00 -1.79 -7.02
CA ARG A 116 -11.45 -3.04 -7.56
C ARG A 116 -10.64 -3.85 -6.57
N LEU A 117 -10.48 -3.32 -5.36
CA LEU A 117 -9.79 -4.04 -4.30
C LEU A 117 -10.56 -5.30 -3.91
N HIS A 118 -9.84 -6.34 -3.56
CA HIS A 118 -10.42 -7.55 -2.99
C HIS A 118 -10.97 -7.26 -1.59
N LYS A 119 -10.19 -6.55 -0.76
CA LYS A 119 -10.60 -6.01 0.53
C LYS A 119 -9.96 -4.66 0.80
N LEU A 120 -10.64 -3.87 1.59
CA LEU A 120 -10.21 -2.54 2.00
C LEU A 120 -10.47 -2.33 3.48
N TYR A 121 -9.40 -2.07 4.22
CA TYR A 121 -9.48 -1.70 5.63
C TYR A 121 -9.11 -0.23 5.78
N VAL A 122 -9.87 0.49 6.59
CA VAL A 122 -9.62 1.89 6.95
C VAL A 122 -9.44 2.03 8.45
N ARG A 123 -8.55 2.91 8.88
CA ARG A 123 -8.23 3.10 10.29
C ARG A 123 -8.92 4.30 10.95
N ASP A 124 -9.60 5.12 10.17
CA ASP A 124 -10.25 6.33 10.68
C ASP A 124 -11.64 6.54 10.10
N ILE A 125 -12.50 7.17 10.90
CA ILE A 125 -13.91 7.39 10.59
C ILE A 125 -14.07 8.37 9.41
N LYS A 126 -13.20 9.37 9.27
CA LYS A 126 -13.30 10.35 8.18
C LYS A 126 -13.11 9.70 6.83
N ALA A 127 -12.10 8.82 6.71
CA ALA A 127 -11.89 8.01 5.51
C ALA A 127 -13.06 7.05 5.29
N PHE A 128 -13.59 6.43 6.36
CA PHE A 128 -14.73 5.53 6.27
C PHE A 128 -15.97 6.24 5.68
N ASP A 129 -16.35 7.40 6.22
CA ASP A 129 -17.50 8.19 5.78
C ASP A 129 -17.31 8.73 4.35
N PHE A 130 -16.09 9.12 4.00
CA PHE A 130 -15.75 9.56 2.65
C PHE A 130 -15.96 8.42 1.64
N LEU A 131 -15.47 7.23 1.94
CA LEU A 131 -15.58 6.05 1.07
C LEU A 131 -17.02 5.57 0.92
N ASP A 132 -17.84 5.78 1.94
CA ASP A 132 -19.27 5.50 1.89
C ASP A 132 -19.98 6.33 0.81
N LYS A 133 -19.68 7.62 0.77
CA LYS A 133 -20.24 8.54 -0.21
C LYS A 133 -19.93 8.17 -1.66
N ILE A 134 -18.82 7.49 -1.90
CA ILE A 134 -18.41 7.04 -3.24
C ILE A 134 -18.74 5.56 -3.52
N GLY A 135 -19.45 4.91 -2.59
CA GLY A 135 -19.95 3.53 -2.77
C GLY A 135 -18.84 2.48 -2.81
N VAL A 136 -17.82 2.62 -1.99
CA VAL A 136 -16.71 1.66 -1.88
C VAL A 136 -16.94 0.73 -0.68
N LYS A 137 -16.86 -0.58 -0.90
CA LYS A 137 -16.91 -1.58 0.17
C LYS A 137 -15.63 -1.48 1.02
N LYS A 138 -15.78 -1.39 2.34
CA LYS A 138 -14.68 -1.25 3.28
C LYS A 138 -15.04 -1.82 4.64
N GLU A 139 -14.02 -2.05 5.45
CA GLU A 139 -14.14 -2.47 6.84
C GLU A 139 -13.34 -1.48 7.71
N LEU A 140 -13.92 -1.06 8.83
CA LEU A 140 -13.20 -0.24 9.82
C LEU A 140 -12.29 -1.15 10.64
N SER A 141 -11.06 -0.73 10.85
CA SER A 141 -10.07 -1.45 11.63
C SER A 141 -9.23 -0.47 12.44
N ILE A 142 -8.33 -0.97 13.26
CA ILE A 142 -7.36 -0.16 13.99
C ILE A 142 -6.06 -0.06 13.20
N ASP A 143 -5.24 0.93 13.53
CA ASP A 143 -3.92 1.11 12.92
C ASP A 143 -3.05 -0.14 13.13
N MET A 144 -2.31 -0.53 12.09
CA MET A 144 -1.41 -1.69 12.16
C MET A 144 -0.32 -1.54 13.22
N ALA A 145 0.07 -0.32 13.56
CA ALA A 145 1.06 -0.07 14.61
C ALA A 145 0.61 -0.58 16.00
N VAL A 146 -0.70 -0.70 16.25
CA VAL A 146 -1.22 -1.22 17.51
C VAL A 146 -0.87 -2.71 17.73
N TYR A 147 -0.62 -3.45 16.65
CA TYR A 147 -0.21 -4.85 16.72
C TYR A 147 1.30 -5.04 16.88
N MET A 148 2.07 -3.96 16.86
CA MET A 148 3.52 -4.04 17.05
C MET A 148 3.83 -4.20 18.54
N ASN A 149 4.71 -5.14 18.86
CA ASN A 149 5.23 -5.26 20.22
C ASN A 149 6.13 -4.04 20.50
N PRO A 150 5.87 -3.29 21.59
CA PRO A 150 6.74 -2.18 21.97
C PRO A 150 8.13 -2.73 22.30
N GLN A 151 9.16 -2.05 21.80
CA GLN A 151 10.54 -2.34 22.16
C GLN A 151 10.96 -1.42 23.30
N GLU A 152 11.71 -1.98 24.25
CA GLU A 152 12.32 -1.17 25.29
C GLU A 152 13.29 -0.17 24.67
N LEU A 153 13.17 1.08 25.09
CA LEU A 153 14.11 2.12 24.67
C LEU A 153 15.44 1.90 25.39
N SER A 154 16.52 1.83 24.64
CA SER A 154 17.89 1.84 25.18
C SER A 154 18.34 3.22 25.68
N VAL A 155 17.43 4.19 25.73
CA VAL A 155 17.70 5.58 26.11
C VAL A 155 17.18 5.82 27.52
N GLU A 156 18.05 6.34 28.39
CA GLU A 156 17.66 6.78 29.73
C GLU A 156 16.71 7.98 29.64
N VAL A 157 15.46 7.77 30.05
CA VAL A 157 14.46 8.83 30.08
C VAL A 157 14.67 9.67 31.34
N LYS A 158 15.07 10.91 31.20
CA LYS A 158 15.23 11.83 32.33
C LYS A 158 13.88 12.12 32.97
N PRO A 159 13.77 12.14 34.29
CA PRO A 159 12.53 12.51 34.99
C PRO A 159 12.07 13.91 34.58
N ASN A 160 10.79 14.14 34.54
CA ASN A 160 10.16 15.41 34.16
C ASN A 160 10.43 15.88 32.73
N THR A 161 10.68 14.95 31.81
CA THR A 161 10.87 15.25 30.38
C THR A 161 9.57 15.03 29.61
N VAL A 162 9.21 15.99 28.77
CA VAL A 162 8.11 15.89 27.82
C VAL A 162 8.67 15.78 26.42
N GLY A 163 8.39 14.69 25.72
CA GLY A 163 8.73 14.52 24.32
C GLY A 163 7.63 15.11 23.42
N ILE A 164 8.01 15.99 22.51
CA ILE A 164 7.10 16.55 21.52
C ILE A 164 7.57 16.10 20.14
N ASN A 165 6.71 15.37 19.43
CA ASN A 165 6.93 15.04 18.02
C ASN A 165 6.26 16.08 17.15
N VAL A 166 7.06 16.87 16.42
CA VAL A 166 6.55 17.90 15.50
C VAL A 166 6.53 17.32 14.08
N SER A 167 5.34 17.18 13.53
CA SER A 167 5.18 16.79 12.13
C SER A 167 5.16 18.03 11.23
N GLY A 168 5.85 17.96 10.08
CA GLY A 168 5.79 19.01 9.05
C GLY A 168 4.41 19.13 8.35
N LEU A 169 3.43 18.36 8.78
CA LEU A 169 2.05 18.41 8.29
C LEU A 169 1.12 19.26 9.16
N MET A 170 1.65 19.90 10.21
CA MET A 170 0.91 20.83 11.04
C MET A 170 1.07 22.26 10.53
#